data_322375bafe86a7f282196e55a16a34e7
#
_entry.id   322375bafe86a7f282196e55a16a34e7
#
_cell.length_a   1.000
_cell.length_b   1.000
_cell.length_c   1.000
_cell.angle_alpha   90.00
_cell.angle_beta   90.00
_cell.angle_gamma   90.00
#
_symmetry.space_group_name_H-M   'P 1'
#
loop_
_entity.id
_entity.type
_entity.pdbx_description
1 polymer ?
#
loop_
_entity_poly.entity_id
_entity_poly.type
_entity_poly.pdbx_seq_one_letter_code
_entity_poly.pdbx_strand_id
1 'polypeptide(L)'
;VSRSPGARRGRARLRAVALIGIDGSGKTTQAHRLADALTAAGRPATYHRNAGGRRWLGRLAHRLGRPDAQRLVGRSGMLAVESVLRWLAIALALLSCLATGRVAVMDRYSACQYASIRAHGGQRWERLARAGYRMFPRPQLTFLLTVDPAEAYRRIEQRGTDHESMRYLTAADTAYRTLPEYPTFVVVDAGRPPEEVSRLIQAHLAGWLASSADGRDGRPTDDRDGRAPDGRDVRSAVVPAPPGAEPVAIGRLSA
;
A
#
# COMPACT_ATOMS: atom_id res chain seq x y z
N VAL A 1 -46.17 7.03 24.59
CA VAL A 1 -44.74 6.75 24.74
C VAL A 1 -44.24 6.29 23.38
N SER A 2 -43.70 7.26 22.58
CA SER A 2 -43.16 6.99 21.23
C SER A 2 -41.69 6.59 21.37
N ARG A 3 -41.37 5.33 21.11
CA ARG A 3 -40.00 4.83 21.00
C ARG A 3 -39.49 5.11 19.58
N SER A 4 -38.67 6.12 19.42
CA SER A 4 -37.89 6.32 18.20
C SER A 4 -36.98 5.11 17.98
N PRO A 5 -37.00 4.50 16.77
CA PRO A 5 -36.02 3.47 16.43
C PRO A 5 -34.68 4.13 16.16
N GLY A 6 -33.81 4.16 17.17
CA GLY A 6 -32.42 4.54 17.01
C GLY A 6 -31.77 3.60 16.01
N ALA A 7 -31.57 4.05 14.79
CA ALA A 7 -30.77 3.38 13.80
C ALA A 7 -29.38 3.14 14.41
N ARG A 8 -29.09 1.89 14.77
CA ARG A 8 -27.74 1.45 15.12
C ARG A 8 -26.89 1.61 13.86
N ARG A 9 -26.25 2.77 13.71
CA ARG A 9 -25.17 2.95 12.71
C ARG A 9 -24.13 1.88 13.02
N GLY A 10 -24.05 0.88 12.14
CA GLY A 10 -23.14 -0.23 12.32
C GLY A 10 -21.71 0.27 12.42
N ARG A 11 -21.03 -0.11 13.49
CA ARG A 11 -19.58 0.10 13.66
C ARG A 11 -18.87 -0.34 12.38
N ALA A 12 -18.08 0.53 11.76
CA ALA A 12 -17.28 0.17 10.60
C ALA A 12 -16.33 -0.97 10.99
N ARG A 13 -16.59 -2.15 10.44
CA ARG A 13 -15.78 -3.35 10.74
C ARG A 13 -14.53 -3.32 9.88
N LEU A 14 -13.36 -3.39 10.51
CA LEU A 14 -12.09 -3.58 9.80
C LEU A 14 -12.14 -4.94 9.06
N ARG A 15 -11.98 -4.90 7.73
CA ARG A 15 -11.98 -6.10 6.87
C ARG A 15 -10.66 -6.30 6.15
N ALA A 16 -10.03 -5.22 5.70
CA ALA A 16 -8.78 -5.28 4.96
C ALA A 16 -7.89 -4.07 5.25
N VAL A 17 -6.61 -4.33 5.40
CA VAL A 17 -5.54 -3.32 5.47
C VAL A 17 -4.51 -3.67 4.41
N ALA A 18 -4.05 -2.69 3.65
CA ALA A 18 -3.01 -2.89 2.64
C ALA A 18 -1.70 -2.17 3.00
N LEU A 19 -0.59 -2.84 2.77
CA LEU A 19 0.75 -2.27 2.83
C LEU A 19 1.32 -2.20 1.43
N ILE A 20 1.64 -1.01 0.97
CA ILE A 20 2.15 -0.73 -0.37
C ILE A 20 3.48 0.04 -0.30
N GLY A 21 4.18 0.15 -1.41
CA GLY A 21 5.48 0.84 -1.52
C GLY A 21 6.44 0.08 -2.43
N ILE A 22 7.62 0.65 -2.69
CA ILE A 22 8.66 0.06 -3.53
C ILE A 22 9.25 -1.20 -2.90
N ASP A 23 9.92 -2.04 -3.69
CA ASP A 23 10.64 -3.20 -3.15
C ASP A 23 11.78 -2.73 -2.25
N GLY A 24 12.09 -3.46 -1.19
CA GLY A 24 13.02 -3.00 -0.15
C GLY A 24 12.39 -2.14 0.95
N SER A 25 11.15 -1.64 0.83
CA SER A 25 10.50 -0.81 1.85
C SER A 25 10.00 -1.55 3.11
N GLY A 26 10.21 -2.86 3.23
CA GLY A 26 9.85 -3.62 4.44
C GLY A 26 8.38 -4.05 4.55
N LYS A 27 7.58 -3.94 3.48
CA LYS A 27 6.15 -4.32 3.46
C LYS A 27 5.83 -5.67 4.07
N THR A 28 6.57 -6.69 3.65
CA THR A 28 6.35 -8.07 4.09
C THR A 28 6.55 -8.20 5.61
N THR A 29 7.63 -7.64 6.14
CA THR A 29 7.92 -7.64 7.58
C THR A 29 6.82 -6.94 8.37
N GLN A 30 6.41 -5.75 7.93
CA GLN A 30 5.37 -4.98 8.61
C GLN A 30 3.98 -5.62 8.47
N ALA A 31 3.70 -6.28 7.35
CA ALA A 31 2.42 -6.99 7.17
C ALA A 31 2.29 -8.20 8.11
N HIS A 32 3.37 -8.97 8.31
CA HIS A 32 3.39 -10.05 9.30
C HIS A 32 3.19 -9.50 10.72
N ARG A 33 4.00 -8.50 11.12
CA ARG A 33 3.88 -7.88 12.45
C ARG A 33 2.48 -7.31 12.71
N LEU A 34 1.86 -6.71 11.69
CA LEU A 34 0.51 -6.16 11.81
C LEU A 34 -0.54 -7.26 11.96
N ALA A 35 -0.42 -8.38 11.23
CA ALA A 35 -1.34 -9.51 11.34
C ALA A 35 -1.25 -10.15 12.74
N ASP A 36 -0.04 -10.29 13.27
CA ASP A 36 0.20 -10.82 14.61
C ASP A 36 -0.35 -9.88 15.69
N ALA A 37 -0.10 -8.58 15.59
CA ALA A 37 -0.59 -7.57 16.53
C ALA A 37 -2.12 -7.49 16.55
N LEU A 38 -2.77 -7.53 15.36
CA LEU A 38 -4.23 -7.58 15.27
C LEU A 38 -4.80 -8.83 15.95
N THR A 39 -4.18 -9.98 15.72
CA THR A 39 -4.61 -11.26 16.29
C THR A 39 -4.44 -11.24 17.81
N ALA A 40 -3.32 -10.74 18.32
CA ALA A 40 -3.07 -10.57 19.76
C ALA A 40 -4.07 -9.61 20.41
N ALA A 41 -4.54 -8.59 19.67
CA ALA A 41 -5.58 -7.66 20.12
C ALA A 41 -7.03 -8.21 19.98
N GLY A 42 -7.20 -9.53 19.82
CA GLY A 42 -8.50 -10.18 19.70
C GLY A 42 -9.24 -9.92 18.37
N ARG A 43 -8.50 -9.51 17.34
CA ARG A 43 -8.99 -9.31 15.97
C ARG A 43 -8.31 -10.30 15.02
N PRO A 44 -8.80 -11.53 14.85
CA PRO A 44 -8.13 -12.52 14.02
C PRO A 44 -7.82 -11.97 12.64
N ALA A 45 -6.54 -11.96 12.27
CA ALA A 45 -6.07 -11.44 10.99
C ALA A 45 -5.26 -12.51 10.25
N THR A 46 -5.17 -12.36 8.94
CA THR A 46 -4.37 -13.26 8.10
C THR A 46 -3.51 -12.41 7.14
N TYR A 47 -2.23 -12.72 7.11
CA TYR A 47 -1.29 -12.18 6.14
C TYR A 47 -1.53 -12.79 4.76
N HIS A 48 -1.58 -11.95 3.72
CA HIS A 48 -1.70 -12.37 2.33
C HIS A 48 -0.64 -11.68 1.47
N ARG A 49 0.18 -12.50 0.81
CA ARG A 49 1.18 -12.03 -0.14
C ARG A 49 0.58 -11.95 -1.54
N ASN A 50 0.33 -10.76 -2.04
CA ASN A 50 -0.22 -10.54 -3.38
C ASN A 50 0.92 -10.29 -4.40
N ALA A 51 1.80 -11.28 -4.55
CA ALA A 51 2.91 -11.21 -5.50
C ALA A 51 2.42 -11.31 -6.94
N GLY A 52 3.03 -10.55 -7.86
CA GLY A 52 2.70 -10.57 -9.30
C GLY A 52 3.24 -11.76 -10.08
N GLY A 53 3.72 -12.82 -9.41
CA GLY A 53 4.10 -14.08 -10.06
C GLY A 53 5.42 -14.07 -10.84
N ARG A 54 6.22 -13.01 -10.82
CA ARG A 54 7.51 -12.91 -11.54
C ARG A 54 8.43 -14.11 -11.26
N ARG A 55 8.52 -14.58 -10.01
CA ARG A 55 9.34 -15.73 -9.62
C ARG A 55 8.81 -17.05 -10.23
N TRP A 56 7.50 -17.20 -10.35
CA TRP A 56 6.89 -18.37 -10.95
C TRP A 56 7.14 -18.38 -12.47
N LEU A 57 6.95 -17.25 -13.14
CA LEU A 57 7.25 -17.10 -14.57
C LEU A 57 8.73 -17.31 -14.88
N GLY A 58 9.64 -16.80 -14.05
CA GLY A 58 11.07 -17.06 -14.18
C GLY A 58 11.39 -18.54 -14.10
N ARG A 59 10.83 -19.28 -13.14
CA ARG A 59 10.99 -20.74 -13.03
C ARG A 59 10.42 -21.49 -14.24
N LEU A 60 9.27 -21.04 -14.77
CA LEU A 60 8.67 -21.62 -15.96
C LEU A 60 9.55 -21.37 -17.20
N ALA A 61 10.07 -20.15 -17.38
CA ALA A 61 10.98 -19.81 -18.46
C ALA A 61 12.24 -20.66 -18.42
N HIS A 62 12.84 -20.85 -17.25
CA HIS A 62 13.99 -21.74 -17.06
C HIS A 62 13.68 -23.19 -17.43
N ARG A 63 12.49 -23.70 -17.05
CA ARG A 63 12.06 -25.05 -17.44
C ARG A 63 11.87 -25.21 -18.96
N LEU A 64 11.53 -24.11 -19.65
CA LEU A 64 11.39 -24.06 -21.11
C LEU A 64 12.71 -23.73 -21.83
N GLY A 65 13.85 -23.78 -21.13
CA GLY A 65 15.17 -23.50 -21.71
C GLY A 65 15.39 -22.04 -22.11
N ARG A 66 14.59 -21.11 -21.56
CA ARG A 66 14.71 -19.67 -21.84
C ARG A 66 15.33 -18.95 -20.64
N PRO A 67 16.35 -18.10 -20.87
CA PRO A 67 17.04 -17.41 -19.78
C PRO A 67 16.19 -16.35 -19.09
N ASP A 68 15.14 -15.85 -19.75
CA ASP A 68 14.32 -14.76 -19.22
C ASP A 68 12.85 -14.89 -19.68
N ALA A 69 11.93 -14.81 -18.71
CA ALA A 69 10.48 -14.81 -18.95
C ALA A 69 10.04 -13.59 -19.79
N GLN A 70 10.74 -12.45 -19.68
CA GLN A 70 10.43 -11.26 -20.44
C GLN A 70 10.67 -11.44 -21.95
N ARG A 71 11.63 -12.28 -22.32
CA ARG A 71 11.86 -12.63 -23.74
C ARG A 71 10.77 -13.53 -24.34
N LEU A 72 10.05 -14.29 -23.50
CA LEU A 72 8.95 -15.14 -23.93
C LEU A 72 7.67 -14.36 -24.26
N VAL A 73 7.29 -13.42 -23.40
CA VAL A 73 5.97 -12.76 -23.49
C VAL A 73 6.05 -11.25 -23.79
N GLY A 74 7.25 -10.73 -23.92
CA GLY A 74 7.49 -9.31 -24.10
C GLY A 74 7.13 -8.48 -22.83
N ARG A 75 7.43 -7.17 -22.89
CA ARG A 75 7.22 -6.25 -21.76
C ARG A 75 5.74 -6.12 -21.40
N SER A 76 4.89 -5.94 -22.40
CA SER A 76 3.44 -5.80 -22.20
C SER A 76 2.79 -7.08 -21.70
N GLY A 77 3.21 -8.23 -22.24
CA GLY A 77 2.73 -9.54 -21.80
C GLY A 77 3.12 -9.83 -20.35
N MET A 78 4.34 -9.46 -19.92
CA MET A 78 4.76 -9.60 -18.53
C MET A 78 3.88 -8.75 -17.58
N LEU A 79 3.59 -7.49 -17.94
CA LEU A 79 2.70 -6.64 -17.15
C LEU A 79 1.27 -7.20 -17.08
N ALA A 80 0.76 -7.77 -18.17
CA ALA A 80 -0.56 -8.39 -18.19
C ALA A 80 -0.61 -9.63 -17.28
N VAL A 81 0.38 -10.53 -17.37
CA VAL A 81 0.46 -11.73 -16.51
C VAL A 81 0.61 -11.32 -15.05
N GLU A 82 1.48 -10.35 -14.73
CA GLU A 82 1.63 -9.83 -13.37
C GLU A 82 0.30 -9.27 -12.84
N SER A 83 -0.44 -8.54 -13.67
CA SER A 83 -1.75 -7.99 -13.32
C SER A 83 -2.76 -9.08 -13.00
N VAL A 84 -2.86 -10.12 -13.85
CA VAL A 84 -3.80 -11.24 -13.67
C VAL A 84 -3.46 -12.03 -12.41
N LEU A 85 -2.19 -12.39 -12.22
CA LEU A 85 -1.77 -13.18 -11.06
C LEU A 85 -1.98 -12.42 -9.75
N ARG A 86 -1.72 -11.12 -9.72
CA ARG A 86 -2.01 -10.28 -8.56
C ARG A 86 -3.51 -10.16 -8.32
N TRP A 87 -4.29 -9.99 -9.39
CA TRP A 87 -5.74 -9.96 -9.32
C TRP A 87 -6.30 -11.24 -8.67
N LEU A 88 -5.86 -12.42 -9.15
CA LEU A 88 -6.24 -13.71 -8.58
C LEU A 88 -5.81 -13.84 -7.11
N ALA A 89 -4.60 -13.43 -6.77
CA ALA A 89 -4.11 -13.46 -5.39
C ALA A 89 -4.99 -12.61 -4.46
N ILE A 90 -5.37 -11.39 -4.88
CA ILE A 90 -6.27 -10.52 -4.13
C ILE A 90 -7.65 -11.15 -3.99
N ALA A 91 -8.21 -11.70 -5.08
CA ALA A 91 -9.51 -12.37 -5.07
C ALA A 91 -9.55 -13.52 -4.06
N LEU A 92 -8.56 -14.42 -4.12
CA LEU A 92 -8.44 -15.56 -3.22
C LEU A 92 -8.26 -15.12 -1.76
N ALA A 93 -7.44 -14.09 -1.51
CA ALA A 93 -7.24 -13.53 -0.18
C ALA A 93 -8.55 -12.96 0.40
N LEU A 94 -9.28 -12.18 -0.38
CA LEU A 94 -10.57 -11.61 0.05
C LEU A 94 -11.62 -12.68 0.29
N LEU A 95 -11.73 -13.69 -0.59
CA LEU A 95 -12.65 -14.80 -0.43
C LEU A 95 -12.32 -15.62 0.84
N SER A 96 -11.04 -15.93 1.06
CA SER A 96 -10.58 -16.62 2.27
C SER A 96 -10.97 -15.85 3.54
N CYS A 97 -10.70 -14.53 3.55
CA CYS A 97 -11.05 -13.70 4.71
C CYS A 97 -12.54 -13.52 4.89
N LEU A 98 -13.33 -13.48 3.80
CA LEU A 98 -14.79 -13.46 3.88
C LEU A 98 -15.33 -14.75 4.49
N ALA A 99 -14.82 -15.90 4.06
CA ALA A 99 -15.24 -17.21 4.56
C ALA A 99 -14.86 -17.43 6.04
N THR A 100 -13.70 -16.92 6.46
CA THR A 100 -13.20 -17.11 7.84
C THR A 100 -13.55 -15.98 8.80
N GLY A 101 -14.09 -14.87 8.31
CA GLY A 101 -14.38 -13.67 9.11
C GLY A 101 -13.13 -12.95 9.63
N ARG A 102 -11.94 -13.27 9.13
CA ARG A 102 -10.65 -12.69 9.53
C ARG A 102 -10.36 -11.38 8.81
N VAL A 103 -9.53 -10.55 9.42
CA VAL A 103 -9.02 -9.32 8.78
C VAL A 103 -7.95 -9.70 7.76
N ALA A 104 -8.07 -9.20 6.53
CA ALA A 104 -7.07 -9.39 5.50
C ALA A 104 -5.94 -8.35 5.64
N VAL A 105 -4.73 -8.78 5.96
CA VAL A 105 -3.52 -7.93 5.90
C VAL A 105 -2.81 -8.21 4.58
N MET A 106 -2.93 -7.27 3.64
CA MET A 106 -2.49 -7.41 2.26
C MET A 106 -1.08 -6.85 2.08
N ASP A 107 -0.08 -7.70 1.84
CA ASP A 107 1.23 -7.30 1.31
C ASP A 107 1.10 -7.10 -0.20
N ARG A 108 0.96 -5.86 -0.64
CA ARG A 108 0.57 -5.35 -1.95
C ARG A 108 -0.94 -5.41 -2.23
N TYR A 109 -1.43 -4.41 -2.96
CA TYR A 109 -2.81 -4.31 -3.42
C TYR A 109 -2.86 -3.68 -4.82
N SER A 110 -4.03 -3.29 -5.30
CA SER A 110 -4.22 -2.73 -6.65
C SER A 110 -3.30 -1.53 -6.96
N ALA A 111 -3.08 -0.63 -6.00
CA ALA A 111 -2.18 0.51 -6.16
C ALA A 111 -0.75 0.13 -6.54
N CYS A 112 -0.25 -1.03 -6.05
CA CYS A 112 1.06 -1.54 -6.46
C CYS A 112 1.10 -1.89 -7.97
N GLN A 113 -0.02 -2.35 -8.52
CA GLN A 113 -0.09 -2.63 -9.96
C GLN A 113 -0.10 -1.34 -10.78
N TYR A 114 -0.85 -0.33 -10.33
CA TYR A 114 -0.89 0.96 -11.01
C TYR A 114 0.48 1.65 -11.00
N ALA A 115 1.15 1.67 -9.86
CA ALA A 115 2.51 2.19 -9.74
C ALA A 115 3.52 1.43 -10.62
N SER A 116 3.46 0.09 -10.64
CA SER A 116 4.29 -0.75 -11.51
C SER A 116 4.07 -0.44 -12.99
N ILE A 117 2.82 -0.34 -13.43
CA ILE A 117 2.47 0.00 -14.82
C ILE A 117 3.02 1.39 -15.20
N ARG A 118 2.87 2.40 -14.33
CA ARG A 118 3.42 3.75 -14.55
C ARG A 118 4.93 3.75 -14.64
N ALA A 119 5.59 3.07 -13.70
CA ALA A 119 7.06 2.96 -13.67
C ALA A 119 7.63 2.33 -14.96
N HIS A 120 6.85 1.48 -15.63
CA HIS A 120 7.20 0.90 -16.92
C HIS A 120 6.71 1.71 -18.14
N GLY A 121 6.11 2.89 -17.94
CA GLY A 121 5.58 3.74 -19.02
C GLY A 121 4.33 3.20 -19.69
N GLY A 122 3.59 2.32 -19.00
CA GLY A 122 2.43 1.59 -19.55
C GLY A 122 1.07 2.26 -19.31
N GLN A 123 0.94 3.59 -19.38
CA GLN A 123 -0.30 4.30 -19.01
C GLN A 123 -1.57 3.79 -19.72
N ARG A 124 -1.46 3.27 -20.93
CA ARG A 124 -2.61 2.66 -21.64
C ARG A 124 -3.15 1.44 -20.88
N TRP A 125 -2.26 0.65 -20.30
CA TRP A 125 -2.60 -0.53 -19.52
C TRP A 125 -3.15 -0.20 -18.14
N GLU A 126 -2.86 0.98 -17.59
CA GLU A 126 -3.38 1.42 -16.30
C GLU A 126 -4.91 1.53 -16.32
N ARG A 127 -5.51 2.06 -17.40
CA ARG A 127 -6.97 2.16 -17.52
C ARG A 127 -7.63 0.77 -17.49
N LEU A 128 -7.07 -0.18 -18.20
CA LEU A 128 -7.57 -1.56 -18.23
C LEU A 128 -7.39 -2.24 -16.86
N ALA A 129 -6.22 -2.09 -16.24
CA ALA A 129 -5.98 -2.59 -14.89
C ALA A 129 -6.97 -2.00 -13.89
N ARG A 130 -7.19 -0.68 -13.91
CA ARG A 130 -8.18 0.00 -13.06
C ARG A 130 -9.59 -0.55 -13.24
N ALA A 131 -10.01 -0.82 -14.48
CA ALA A 131 -11.30 -1.44 -14.76
C ALA A 131 -11.43 -2.82 -14.11
N GLY A 132 -10.40 -3.67 -14.24
CA GLY A 132 -10.39 -5.01 -13.66
C GLY A 132 -10.33 -5.02 -12.12
N TYR A 133 -9.55 -4.10 -11.53
CA TYR A 133 -9.41 -4.02 -10.07
C TYR A 133 -10.57 -3.29 -9.38
N ARG A 134 -11.43 -2.59 -10.11
CA ARG A 134 -12.58 -1.83 -9.57
C ARG A 134 -13.60 -2.71 -8.84
N MET A 135 -13.63 -4.00 -9.15
CA MET A 135 -14.52 -4.95 -8.49
C MET A 135 -14.09 -5.29 -7.05
N PHE A 136 -12.84 -5.03 -6.68
CA PHE A 136 -12.38 -5.28 -5.34
C PHE A 136 -12.74 -4.13 -4.39
N PRO A 137 -13.16 -4.44 -3.14
CA PRO A 137 -13.40 -3.40 -2.14
C PRO A 137 -12.09 -2.66 -1.84
N ARG A 138 -12.18 -1.35 -1.59
CA ARG A 138 -11.02 -0.59 -1.11
C ARG A 138 -10.69 -1.06 0.33
N PRO A 139 -9.41 -1.29 0.65
CA PRO A 139 -9.00 -1.50 2.04
C PRO A 139 -9.40 -0.30 2.89
N GLN A 140 -9.80 -0.53 4.13
CA GLN A 140 -10.15 0.56 5.05
C GLN A 140 -8.94 1.46 5.37
N LEU A 141 -7.74 0.86 5.41
CA LEU A 141 -6.47 1.57 5.55
C LEU A 141 -5.48 1.07 4.50
N THR A 142 -4.77 2.00 3.89
CA THR A 142 -3.66 1.70 2.98
C THR A 142 -2.43 2.45 3.47
N PHE A 143 -1.42 1.73 3.95
CA PHE A 143 -0.14 2.27 4.37
C PHE A 143 0.83 2.28 3.21
N LEU A 144 1.30 3.46 2.81
CA LEU A 144 2.40 3.61 1.86
C LEU A 144 3.72 3.70 2.63
N LEU A 145 4.52 2.65 2.55
CA LEU A 145 5.85 2.60 3.16
C LEU A 145 6.85 3.26 2.21
N THR A 146 7.27 4.47 2.54
CA THR A 146 8.27 5.22 1.77
C THR A 146 9.65 4.97 2.32
N VAL A 147 10.63 4.85 1.43
CA VAL A 147 12.05 4.73 1.74
C VAL A 147 12.84 5.29 0.58
N ASP A 148 14.01 5.84 0.85
CA ASP A 148 14.91 6.29 -0.21
C ASP A 148 15.19 5.14 -1.18
N PRO A 149 15.07 5.33 -2.52
CA PRO A 149 15.33 4.28 -3.50
C PRO A 149 16.72 3.67 -3.40
N ALA A 150 17.76 4.45 -3.00
CA ALA A 150 19.11 3.92 -2.81
C ALA A 150 19.18 2.99 -1.60
N GLU A 151 18.50 3.35 -0.51
CA GLU A 151 18.39 2.48 0.67
C GLU A 151 17.59 1.21 0.35
N ALA A 152 16.49 1.33 -0.40
CA ALA A 152 15.71 0.19 -0.86
C ALA A 152 16.55 -0.77 -1.71
N TYR A 153 17.33 -0.23 -2.65
CA TYR A 153 18.24 -0.98 -3.50
C TYR A 153 19.28 -1.74 -2.66
N ARG A 154 19.93 -1.05 -1.71
CA ARG A 154 20.91 -1.67 -0.80
C ARG A 154 20.29 -2.84 -0.02
N ARG A 155 19.07 -2.67 0.50
CA ARG A 155 18.34 -3.74 1.24
C ARG A 155 17.99 -4.92 0.34
N ILE A 156 17.69 -4.69 -0.93
CA ILE A 156 17.41 -5.75 -1.92
C ILE A 156 18.67 -6.55 -2.21
N GLU A 157 19.79 -5.87 -2.51
CA GLU A 157 21.07 -6.52 -2.79
C GLU A 157 21.56 -7.34 -1.60
N GLN A 158 21.44 -6.84 -0.38
CA GLN A 158 21.81 -7.58 0.84
C GLN A 158 20.98 -8.87 1.02
N ARG A 159 19.74 -8.91 0.54
CA ARG A 159 18.90 -10.13 0.59
C ARG A 159 19.25 -11.15 -0.49
N GLY A 160 19.83 -10.73 -1.59
CA GLY A 160 20.24 -11.60 -2.70
C GLY A 160 19.11 -12.39 -3.39
N THR A 161 17.86 -12.03 -3.15
CA THR A 161 16.70 -12.83 -3.62
C THR A 161 15.92 -12.22 -4.79
N ASP A 162 16.04 -10.93 -4.98
CA ASP A 162 15.38 -10.16 -6.05
C ASP A 162 16.38 -9.13 -6.57
N HIS A 163 16.34 -8.81 -7.86
CA HIS A 163 17.14 -7.76 -8.46
C HIS A 163 16.20 -6.77 -9.13
N GLU A 164 16.14 -5.57 -8.57
CA GLU A 164 15.41 -4.46 -9.16
C GLU A 164 16.40 -3.33 -9.45
N SER A 165 16.29 -2.73 -10.64
CA SER A 165 17.20 -1.63 -10.99
C SER A 165 16.86 -0.38 -10.18
N MET A 166 17.89 0.42 -9.85
CA MET A 166 17.71 1.74 -9.23
C MET A 166 16.73 2.61 -10.02
N ARG A 167 16.85 2.60 -11.35
CA ARG A 167 15.93 3.33 -12.24
C ARG A 167 14.47 2.94 -12.02
N TYR A 168 14.20 1.65 -11.87
CA TYR A 168 12.84 1.17 -11.61
C TYR A 168 12.34 1.58 -10.23
N LEU A 169 13.16 1.46 -9.19
CA LEU A 169 12.79 1.84 -7.83
C LEU A 169 12.45 3.33 -7.73
N THR A 170 13.26 4.19 -8.34
CA THR A 170 13.00 5.64 -8.40
C THR A 170 11.71 5.95 -9.18
N ALA A 171 11.52 5.31 -10.34
CA ALA A 171 10.31 5.50 -11.13
C ALA A 171 9.05 5.00 -10.40
N ALA A 172 9.15 3.90 -9.64
CA ALA A 172 8.05 3.34 -8.86
C ALA A 172 7.71 4.23 -7.64
N ASP A 173 8.69 4.79 -6.94
CA ASP A 173 8.44 5.74 -5.84
C ASP A 173 7.69 6.98 -6.36
N THR A 174 8.17 7.58 -7.44
CA THR A 174 7.49 8.70 -8.11
C THR A 174 6.08 8.31 -8.55
N ALA A 175 5.91 7.09 -9.10
CA ALA A 175 4.61 6.61 -9.54
C ALA A 175 3.60 6.53 -8.40
N TYR A 176 3.97 6.05 -7.21
CA TYR A 176 3.06 6.04 -6.05
C TYR A 176 2.56 7.43 -5.69
N ARG A 177 3.45 8.44 -5.68
CA ARG A 177 3.12 9.82 -5.33
C ARG A 177 2.18 10.50 -6.34
N THR A 178 2.20 10.03 -7.59
CA THR A 178 1.36 10.57 -8.68
C THR A 178 0.03 9.81 -8.86
N LEU A 179 -0.24 8.77 -8.08
CA LEU A 179 -1.53 8.07 -8.13
C LEU A 179 -2.68 8.96 -7.63
N PRO A 180 -3.84 8.95 -8.27
CA PRO A 180 -5.02 9.67 -7.77
C PRO A 180 -5.43 9.24 -6.35
N GLU A 181 -5.09 8.03 -5.95
CA GLU A 181 -5.35 7.48 -4.63
C GLU A 181 -4.37 7.97 -3.55
N TYR A 182 -3.26 8.61 -3.91
CA TYR A 182 -2.23 9.04 -2.98
C TYR A 182 -2.76 9.82 -1.76
N PRO A 183 -3.72 10.77 -1.90
CA PRO A 183 -4.27 11.48 -0.74
C PRO A 183 -5.00 10.59 0.27
N THR A 184 -5.36 9.36 -0.11
CA THR A 184 -6.04 8.40 0.78
C THR A 184 -5.06 7.47 1.50
N PHE A 185 -3.77 7.55 1.21
CA PHE A 185 -2.76 6.70 1.82
C PHE A 185 -2.25 7.29 3.13
N VAL A 186 -2.04 6.44 4.10
CA VAL A 186 -1.26 6.77 5.29
C VAL A 186 0.21 6.57 4.94
N VAL A 187 0.93 7.67 4.77
CA VAL A 187 2.36 7.64 4.41
C VAL A 187 3.19 7.40 5.65
N VAL A 188 4.02 6.35 5.64
CA VAL A 188 4.89 5.98 6.75
C VAL A 188 6.33 5.91 6.26
N ASP A 189 7.22 6.65 6.91
CA ASP A 189 8.66 6.60 6.65
C ASP A 189 9.24 5.25 7.13
N ALA A 190 9.58 4.39 6.17
CA ALA A 190 10.19 3.09 6.38
C ALA A 190 11.73 3.10 6.32
N GLY A 191 12.34 4.29 6.27
CA GLY A 191 13.76 4.49 6.53
C GLY A 191 14.13 4.25 8.00
N ARG A 192 13.16 4.38 8.89
CA ARG A 192 13.29 4.16 10.34
C ARG A 192 13.49 2.70 10.71
N PRO A 193 13.94 2.41 11.97
CA PRO A 193 13.99 1.05 12.49
C PRO A 193 12.64 0.31 12.36
N PRO A 194 12.65 -0.99 12.02
CA PRO A 194 11.41 -1.75 11.77
C PRO A 194 10.41 -1.73 12.94
N GLU A 195 10.89 -1.65 14.17
CA GLU A 195 10.07 -1.57 15.39
C GLU A 195 9.33 -0.23 15.48
N GLU A 196 9.97 0.86 15.10
CA GLU A 196 9.37 2.18 15.09
C GLU A 196 8.30 2.29 14.00
N VAL A 197 8.60 1.78 12.79
CA VAL A 197 7.63 1.67 11.69
C VAL A 197 6.39 0.87 12.13
N SER A 198 6.60 -0.24 12.83
CA SER A 198 5.51 -1.07 13.34
C SER A 198 4.64 -0.30 14.35
N ARG A 199 5.26 0.45 15.28
CA ARG A 199 4.53 1.30 16.25
C ARG A 199 3.71 2.37 15.57
N LEU A 200 4.25 3.04 14.54
CA LEU A 200 3.53 4.06 13.77
C LEU A 200 2.31 3.47 13.06
N ILE A 201 2.46 2.33 12.39
CA ILE A 201 1.36 1.63 11.72
C ILE A 201 0.26 1.27 12.73
N GLN A 202 0.64 0.71 13.88
CA GLN A 202 -0.32 0.32 14.93
C GLN A 202 -1.02 1.52 15.55
N ALA A 203 -0.32 2.65 15.77
CA ALA A 203 -0.91 3.88 16.27
C ALA A 203 -1.98 4.46 15.33
N HIS A 204 -1.68 4.51 14.02
CA HIS A 204 -2.67 4.93 13.02
C HIS A 204 -3.89 3.99 12.97
N LEU A 205 -3.65 2.68 13.04
CA LEU A 205 -4.73 1.70 13.06
C LEU A 205 -5.61 1.85 14.32
N ALA A 206 -5.00 2.05 15.49
CA ALA A 206 -5.73 2.28 16.75
C ALA A 206 -6.58 3.55 16.69
N GLY A 207 -6.04 4.66 16.16
CA GLY A 207 -6.79 5.88 15.92
C GLY A 207 -7.99 5.68 15.00
N TRP A 208 -7.81 4.98 13.90
CA TRP A 208 -8.92 4.65 12.98
C TRP A 208 -10.00 3.79 13.67
N LEU A 209 -9.60 2.78 14.46
CA LEU A 209 -10.53 1.94 15.20
C LEU A 209 -11.32 2.72 16.24
N ALA A 210 -10.69 3.66 16.95
CA ALA A 210 -11.34 4.54 17.92
C ALA A 210 -12.36 5.45 17.22
N SER A 211 -11.98 6.14 16.15
CA SER A 211 -12.87 7.01 15.37
C SER A 211 -14.06 6.25 14.78
N SER A 212 -13.84 5.03 14.33
CA SER A 212 -14.91 4.16 13.81
C SER A 212 -15.85 3.66 14.92
N ALA A 213 -15.39 3.60 16.18
CA ALA A 213 -16.23 3.24 17.31
C ALA A 213 -17.15 4.43 17.72
N ASP A 214 -16.68 5.66 17.57
CA ASP A 214 -17.44 6.88 17.90
C ASP A 214 -18.44 7.32 16.81
N GLY A 215 -18.57 6.55 15.73
CA GLY A 215 -19.49 6.86 14.63
C GLY A 215 -19.06 8.06 13.77
N ARG A 216 -17.86 8.58 13.94
CA ARG A 216 -17.26 9.60 13.07
C ARG A 216 -16.56 8.89 11.92
N ASP A 217 -17.31 8.66 10.83
CA ASP A 217 -16.69 8.21 9.58
C ASP A 217 -15.75 9.30 9.07
N GLY A 218 -14.46 9.09 9.20
CA GLY A 218 -13.42 9.92 8.57
C GLY A 218 -13.35 9.66 7.06
N ARG A 219 -14.48 9.61 6.35
CA ARG A 219 -14.53 9.70 4.90
C ARG A 219 -14.32 11.16 4.52
N PRO A 220 -13.40 11.46 3.59
CA PRO A 220 -13.49 12.71 2.85
C PRO A 220 -14.87 12.74 2.20
N THR A 221 -15.64 13.77 2.46
CA THR A 221 -16.93 14.01 1.83
C THR A 221 -16.72 14.08 0.32
N ASP A 222 -17.33 13.14 -0.40
CA ASP A 222 -17.43 13.17 -1.85
C ASP A 222 -18.50 14.26 -2.20
N ASP A 223 -18.03 15.51 -2.21
CA ASP A 223 -18.85 16.65 -2.64
C ASP A 223 -19.10 16.54 -4.15
N ARG A 224 -20.20 15.90 -4.50
CA ARG A 224 -20.76 15.85 -5.87
C ARG A 224 -21.57 17.08 -6.23
N ASP A 225 -21.36 18.20 -5.59
CA ASP A 225 -21.92 19.46 -6.05
C ASP A 225 -20.83 20.30 -6.71
N GLY A 226 -20.91 20.33 -8.05
CA GLY A 226 -20.00 21.03 -8.92
C GLY A 226 -20.00 22.54 -8.71
N ARG A 227 -19.10 23.03 -7.87
CA ARG A 227 -18.68 24.42 -7.89
C ARG A 227 -17.17 24.46 -7.69
N ALA A 228 -16.44 24.83 -8.73
CA ALA A 228 -15.01 25.05 -8.70
C ALA A 228 -14.68 26.15 -7.66
N PRO A 229 -13.79 25.92 -6.70
CA PRO A 229 -13.21 27.01 -5.92
C PRO A 229 -12.03 27.59 -6.70
N ASP A 230 -12.06 28.91 -6.75
CA ASP A 230 -11.05 29.83 -7.26
C ASP A 230 -9.66 29.55 -6.64
N GLY A 231 -8.65 29.57 -7.52
CA GLY A 231 -7.30 29.20 -7.15
C GLY A 231 -6.64 30.18 -6.20
N ARG A 232 -6.47 29.79 -4.94
CA ARG A 232 -5.40 30.29 -4.05
C ARG A 232 -5.29 29.36 -2.83
N ASP A 233 -4.03 29.01 -2.51
CA ASP A 233 -3.53 28.34 -1.30
C ASP A 233 -3.66 26.80 -1.20
N VAL A 234 -2.75 26.12 -1.91
CA VAL A 234 -2.31 24.77 -1.51
C VAL A 234 -1.12 24.91 -0.54
N ARG A 235 -1.40 25.12 0.75
CA ARG A 235 -0.39 24.91 1.78
C ARG A 235 -0.42 23.45 2.20
N SER A 236 0.70 22.80 1.93
CA SER A 236 1.07 21.45 2.35
C SER A 236 0.71 21.20 3.81
N ALA A 237 -0.18 20.24 4.08
CA ALA A 237 -0.45 19.77 5.43
C ALA A 237 0.73 18.92 5.91
N VAL A 238 1.76 19.57 6.44
CA VAL A 238 2.81 18.94 7.22
C VAL A 238 2.22 18.63 8.59
N VAL A 239 2.13 17.35 8.93
CA VAL A 239 1.74 16.90 10.28
C VAL A 239 2.76 17.42 11.28
N PRO A 240 2.37 18.17 12.32
CA PRO A 240 3.31 18.70 13.31
C PRO A 240 3.94 17.56 14.12
N ALA A 241 5.26 17.70 14.37
CA ALA A 241 6.01 16.84 15.27
C ALA A 241 5.51 16.98 16.72
N PRO A 242 5.61 15.95 17.55
CA PRO A 242 5.22 16.02 18.96
C PRO A 242 6.12 17.02 19.72
N PRO A 243 5.59 17.73 20.73
CA PRO A 243 6.35 18.73 21.49
C PRO A 243 7.49 18.06 22.28
N GLY A 244 8.74 18.50 22.04
CA GLY A 244 9.89 18.05 22.81
C GLY A 244 11.21 17.82 22.06
N ALA A 245 11.34 18.16 20.78
CA ALA A 245 12.63 18.07 20.08
C ALA A 245 13.20 19.49 19.86
N GLU A 246 14.25 19.86 20.59
CA GLU A 246 15.02 21.09 20.37
C GLU A 246 15.79 21.04 19.02
N PRO A 247 15.93 22.18 18.32
CA PRO A 247 16.63 22.24 17.05
C PRO A 247 18.16 22.22 17.28
N VAL A 248 18.82 21.20 16.72
CA VAL A 248 20.28 21.18 16.63
C VAL A 248 20.72 22.20 15.59
N ALA A 249 21.44 23.22 16.03
CA ALA A 249 22.03 24.25 15.19
C ALA A 249 23.11 23.68 14.27
N ILE A 250 22.90 23.79 12.96
CA ILE A 250 23.93 23.49 11.96
C ILE A 250 24.83 24.73 11.83
N GLY A 251 26.04 24.63 12.39
CA GLY A 251 27.08 25.63 12.25
C GLY A 251 27.52 25.78 10.77
N ARG A 252 27.56 27.02 10.31
CA ARG A 252 28.18 27.40 9.04
C ARG A 252 29.70 27.13 9.13
N LEU A 253 30.24 26.38 8.21
CA LEU A 253 31.67 26.39 7.93
C LEU A 253 31.87 27.23 6.66
N SER A 254 32.49 28.41 6.91
CA SER A 254 33.09 29.26 5.86
C SER A 254 34.53 28.76 5.64
N ALA A 255 34.92 28.62 4.41
CA ALA A 255 36.17 28.92 3.70
C ALA A 255 36.36 27.96 2.52
#